data_611de33489d4da882879fb869d006528
#
_entry.id   611de33489d4da882879fb869d006528
#
_cell.length_a   1.000
_cell.length_b   1.000
_cell.length_c   1.000
_cell.angle_alpha   90.00
_cell.angle_beta   90.00
_cell.angle_gamma   90.00
#
_symmetry.space_group_name_H-M   'P 1'
#
loop_
_entity.id
_entity.type
_entity.pdbx_description
1 polymer ?
#
loop_
_entity_poly.entity_id
_entity_poly.type
_entity_poly.pdbx_seq_one_letter_code
_entity_poly.pdbx_strand_id
1 'polypeptide(L)'
;MNNKLIVSNNNNLNKTFCGIDLFKLIAAVLVVFIHADEAKNEMITNVVTNCFSGMAVPFFFIVSGFFFEKGLSKSKNKKSFLFNYEKKLLFLYLFWQIVNLPGNIFIYVSKYPDASVFKYILLLFRSIFLCGNGVVWYILAMCEAAAVIYFLHKISAQKCLCVLIFAGLLLLLGYDAFSEILSGTAYSYINKGFYVVFSWSNNFIMKAVPFMGIGYLISAKGLKSSFKISLLIFALISVFSVLVYLFDLKS
;
A
#
# COMPACT_ATOMS: atom_id res chain seq x y z
N MET A 1 -51.23 4.06 -15.62
CA MET A 1 -50.57 4.90 -14.60
C MET A 1 -49.49 4.09 -13.81
N ASN A 2 -48.52 3.43 -14.49
CA ASN A 2 -47.57 2.56 -13.78
C ASN A 2 -46.17 2.50 -14.41
N ASN A 3 -45.79 3.48 -15.29
CA ASN A 3 -44.45 3.45 -15.92
C ASN A 3 -43.41 4.41 -15.35
N LYS A 4 -43.74 5.15 -14.26
CA LYS A 4 -42.79 6.10 -13.63
C LYS A 4 -41.97 5.53 -12.47
N LEU A 5 -42.34 4.38 -11.94
CA LEU A 5 -41.63 3.76 -10.79
C LEU A 5 -40.45 2.83 -11.16
N ILE A 6 -40.39 2.41 -12.41
CA ILE A 6 -39.31 1.49 -12.86
C ILE A 6 -38.05 2.25 -13.29
N VAL A 7 -38.15 3.51 -13.69
CA VAL A 7 -36.99 4.30 -14.18
C VAL A 7 -36.15 4.86 -13.04
N SER A 8 -36.69 5.02 -11.81
CA SER A 8 -35.94 5.58 -10.69
C SER A 8 -34.98 4.62 -10.00
N ASN A 9 -35.13 3.30 -10.23
CA ASN A 9 -34.32 2.28 -9.53
C ASN A 9 -33.02 1.88 -10.27
N ASN A 10 -32.86 2.25 -11.54
CA ASN A 10 -31.66 1.92 -12.31
C ASN A 10 -30.54 2.97 -12.21
N ASN A 11 -30.81 4.16 -11.68
CA ASN A 11 -29.79 5.22 -11.55
C ASN A 11 -28.82 5.05 -10.37
N ASN A 12 -29.01 4.01 -9.53
CA ASN A 12 -28.11 3.73 -8.40
C ASN A 12 -27.00 2.73 -8.71
N LEU A 13 -26.94 2.17 -9.93
CA LEU A 13 -26.01 1.10 -10.27
C LEU A 13 -24.61 1.58 -10.70
N ASN A 14 -24.46 2.85 -11.09
CA ASN A 14 -23.18 3.41 -11.53
C ASN A 14 -22.87 4.73 -10.81
N LYS A 15 -22.68 4.71 -9.49
CA LYS A 15 -21.99 5.83 -8.83
C LYS A 15 -20.52 5.79 -9.26
N THR A 16 -20.20 6.56 -10.31
CA THR A 16 -18.83 6.86 -10.69
C THR A 16 -18.22 7.75 -9.62
N PHE A 17 -17.05 7.35 -9.10
CA PHE A 17 -16.31 8.13 -8.12
C PHE A 17 -15.27 8.97 -8.86
N CYS A 18 -15.73 9.90 -9.72
CA CYS A 18 -14.85 10.72 -10.58
C CYS A 18 -13.67 11.35 -9.84
N GLY A 19 -13.87 11.76 -8.57
CA GLY A 19 -12.77 12.28 -7.74
C GLY A 19 -11.71 11.23 -7.46
N ILE A 20 -12.11 10.00 -7.10
CA ILE A 20 -11.17 8.90 -6.83
C ILE A 20 -10.43 8.52 -8.11
N ASP A 21 -11.12 8.51 -9.26
CA ASP A 21 -10.51 8.11 -10.53
C ASP A 21 -9.49 9.17 -11.02
N LEU A 22 -9.78 10.46 -10.80
CA LEU A 22 -8.82 11.52 -11.06
C LEU A 22 -7.57 11.40 -10.17
N PHE A 23 -7.76 11.19 -8.86
CA PHE A 23 -6.63 11.02 -7.95
C PHE A 23 -5.83 9.75 -8.21
N LYS A 24 -6.45 8.65 -8.68
CA LYS A 24 -5.73 7.46 -9.14
C LYS A 24 -4.81 7.79 -10.31
N LEU A 25 -5.27 8.59 -11.29
CA LEU A 25 -4.46 9.01 -12.42
C LEU A 25 -3.25 9.83 -11.94
N ILE A 26 -3.47 10.82 -11.08
CA ILE A 26 -2.39 11.63 -10.51
C ILE A 26 -1.39 10.75 -9.76
N ALA A 27 -1.88 9.87 -8.88
CA ALA A 27 -1.03 8.96 -8.12
C ALA A 27 -0.24 8.00 -9.02
N ALA A 28 -0.83 7.51 -10.11
CA ALA A 28 -0.13 6.67 -11.08
C ALA A 28 1.02 7.43 -11.77
N VAL A 29 0.79 8.69 -12.16
CA VAL A 29 1.84 9.56 -12.72
C VAL A 29 2.96 9.77 -11.69
N LEU A 30 2.63 10.04 -10.42
CA LEU A 30 3.62 10.19 -9.35
C LEU A 30 4.46 8.90 -9.15
N VAL A 31 3.84 7.72 -9.22
CA VAL A 31 4.58 6.44 -9.15
C VAL A 31 5.56 6.30 -10.32
N VAL A 32 5.18 6.73 -11.52
CA VAL A 32 6.10 6.74 -12.67
C VAL A 32 7.29 7.66 -12.41
N PHE A 33 7.06 8.85 -11.85
CA PHE A 33 8.14 9.77 -11.48
C PHE A 33 9.13 9.18 -10.47
N ILE A 34 8.66 8.45 -9.46
CA ILE A 34 9.54 7.77 -8.49
C ILE A 34 10.52 6.81 -9.17
N HIS A 35 10.07 6.15 -10.23
CA HIS A 35 10.85 5.11 -10.92
C HIS A 35 11.60 5.63 -12.15
N ALA A 36 11.30 6.84 -12.61
CA ALA A 36 11.97 7.49 -13.74
C ALA A 36 13.19 8.33 -13.33
N ASP A 37 13.80 8.07 -12.21
CA ASP A 37 14.78 8.84 -11.44
C ASP A 37 16.12 9.15 -12.15
N GLU A 38 16.07 9.48 -13.43
CA GLU A 38 17.21 10.04 -14.18
C GLU A 38 17.03 11.55 -14.49
N ALA A 39 16.00 12.20 -13.98
CA ALA A 39 15.78 13.62 -14.18
C ALA A 39 16.78 14.42 -13.34
N LYS A 40 17.79 14.93 -13.99
CA LYS A 40 19.00 15.62 -13.48
C LYS A 40 18.79 16.91 -12.66
N ASN A 41 17.59 17.19 -12.20
CA ASN A 41 17.33 18.38 -11.38
C ASN A 41 17.03 17.94 -9.94
N GLU A 42 18.10 17.81 -9.15
CA GLU A 42 18.08 17.28 -7.78
C GLU A 42 16.98 17.89 -6.89
N MET A 43 16.77 19.20 -6.96
CA MET A 43 15.82 19.88 -6.08
C MET A 43 14.35 19.52 -6.42
N ILE A 44 13.98 19.55 -7.70
CA ILE A 44 12.62 19.25 -8.14
C ILE A 44 12.34 17.75 -7.95
N THR A 45 13.31 16.91 -8.30
CA THR A 45 13.22 15.46 -8.14
C THR A 45 13.04 15.10 -6.66
N ASN A 46 13.84 15.67 -5.77
CA ASN A 46 13.76 15.41 -4.33
C ASN A 46 12.41 15.86 -3.73
N VAL A 47 11.90 17.05 -4.09
CA VAL A 47 10.59 17.52 -3.61
C VAL A 47 9.46 16.64 -4.15
N VAL A 48 9.45 16.32 -5.44
CA VAL A 48 8.41 15.47 -6.03
C VAL A 48 8.49 14.05 -5.47
N THR A 49 9.69 13.49 -5.37
CA THR A 49 9.89 12.12 -4.90
C THR A 49 9.57 11.98 -3.42
N ASN A 50 10.09 12.83 -2.57
CA ASN A 50 9.93 12.69 -1.13
C ASN A 50 8.59 13.20 -0.60
N CYS A 51 8.02 14.26 -1.18
CA CYS A 51 6.79 14.85 -0.67
C CYS A 51 5.51 14.27 -1.32
N PHE A 52 5.51 14.06 -2.62
CA PHE A 52 4.27 13.67 -3.31
C PHE A 52 4.20 12.18 -3.64
N SER A 53 5.30 11.59 -4.03
CA SER A 53 5.32 10.19 -4.43
C SER A 53 5.14 9.24 -3.25
N GLY A 54 5.63 9.60 -2.07
CA GLY A 54 5.40 8.85 -0.83
C GLY A 54 3.92 8.71 -0.47
N MET A 55 3.04 9.59 -0.99
CA MET A 55 1.60 9.54 -0.75
C MET A 55 0.85 8.63 -1.74
N ALA A 56 1.41 8.35 -2.91
CA ALA A 56 0.73 7.59 -3.96
C ALA A 56 0.40 6.16 -3.52
N VAL A 57 1.35 5.47 -2.90
CA VAL A 57 1.18 4.09 -2.45
C VAL A 57 0.15 3.98 -1.31
N PRO A 58 0.22 4.78 -0.22
CA PRO A 58 -0.84 4.85 0.78
C PRO A 58 -2.22 5.13 0.19
N PHE A 59 -2.33 6.06 -0.76
CA PHE A 59 -3.58 6.37 -1.43
C PHE A 59 -4.17 5.16 -2.15
N PHE A 60 -3.35 4.42 -2.91
CA PHE A 60 -3.82 3.22 -3.61
C PHE A 60 -4.29 2.14 -2.64
N PHE A 61 -3.60 1.92 -1.51
CA PHE A 61 -4.07 0.98 -0.48
C PHE A 61 -5.40 1.42 0.15
N ILE A 62 -5.56 2.71 0.50
CA ILE A 62 -6.81 3.24 1.06
C ILE A 62 -7.97 3.03 0.08
N VAL A 63 -7.78 3.37 -1.19
CA VAL A 63 -8.80 3.18 -2.23
C VAL A 63 -9.12 1.70 -2.44
N SER A 64 -8.12 0.83 -2.42
CA SER A 64 -8.30 -0.63 -2.53
C SER A 64 -9.12 -1.16 -1.36
N GLY A 65 -8.83 -0.75 -0.12
CA GLY A 65 -9.60 -1.12 1.07
C GLY A 65 -11.04 -0.64 1.02
N PHE A 66 -11.25 0.58 0.56
CA PHE A 66 -12.59 1.15 0.39
C PHE A 66 -13.46 0.33 -0.59
N PHE A 67 -12.90 -0.01 -1.75
CA PHE A 67 -13.64 -0.83 -2.74
C PHE A 67 -13.72 -2.30 -2.34
N PHE A 68 -12.72 -2.83 -1.64
CA PHE A 68 -12.75 -4.18 -1.09
C PHE A 68 -13.93 -4.35 -0.12
N GLU A 69 -14.12 -3.42 0.82
CA GLU A 69 -15.27 -3.43 1.73
C GLU A 69 -16.59 -3.38 0.97
N LYS A 70 -16.74 -2.45 0.02
CA LYS A 70 -17.96 -2.33 -0.79
C LYS A 70 -18.29 -3.60 -1.57
N GLY A 71 -17.28 -4.26 -2.10
CA GLY A 71 -17.46 -5.56 -2.79
C GLY A 71 -17.85 -6.66 -1.82
N LEU A 72 -17.16 -6.73 -0.67
CA LEU A 72 -17.40 -7.71 0.37
C LEU A 72 -18.82 -7.59 0.96
N SER A 73 -19.27 -6.36 1.25
CA SER A 73 -20.60 -6.10 1.81
C SER A 73 -21.73 -6.40 0.82
N LYS A 74 -21.52 -6.19 -0.47
CA LYS A 74 -22.51 -6.50 -1.52
C LYS A 74 -22.57 -7.99 -1.86
N SER A 75 -21.51 -8.75 -1.59
CA SER A 75 -21.42 -10.15 -1.98
C SER A 75 -22.26 -11.04 -1.07
N LYS A 76 -23.11 -11.89 -1.68
CA LYS A 76 -23.84 -12.95 -0.98
C LYS A 76 -22.90 -14.00 -0.39
N ASN A 77 -21.83 -14.34 -1.11
CA ASN A 77 -20.81 -15.29 -0.66
C ASN A 77 -19.47 -14.58 -0.50
N LYS A 78 -19.19 -14.17 0.73
CA LYS A 78 -17.98 -13.42 1.08
C LYS A 78 -16.68 -14.21 0.83
N LYS A 79 -16.71 -15.54 1.03
CA LYS A 79 -15.55 -16.41 0.76
C LYS A 79 -15.24 -16.47 -0.74
N SER A 80 -16.27 -16.62 -1.58
CA SER A 80 -16.11 -16.60 -3.04
C SER A 80 -15.63 -15.24 -3.54
N PHE A 81 -16.09 -14.15 -2.94
CA PHE A 81 -15.59 -12.80 -3.24
C PHE A 81 -14.10 -12.69 -2.98
N LEU A 82 -13.64 -13.06 -1.76
CA LEU A 82 -12.21 -13.04 -1.43
C LEU A 82 -11.42 -13.90 -2.42
N PHE A 83 -11.84 -15.14 -2.66
CA PHE A 83 -11.13 -16.04 -3.56
C PHE A 83 -10.97 -15.44 -4.97
N ASN A 84 -12.03 -14.84 -5.52
CA ASN A 84 -11.97 -14.21 -6.83
C ASN A 84 -11.10 -12.92 -6.83
N TYR A 85 -11.09 -12.17 -5.73
CA TYR A 85 -10.25 -11.01 -5.55
C TYR A 85 -8.77 -11.42 -5.52
N GLU A 86 -8.41 -12.37 -4.65
CA GLU A 86 -7.06 -12.91 -4.50
C GLU A 86 -6.55 -13.56 -5.80
N LYS A 87 -7.38 -14.37 -6.46
CA LYS A 87 -7.02 -15.04 -7.72
C LYS A 87 -6.56 -14.03 -8.78
N LYS A 88 -7.25 -12.89 -8.92
CA LYS A 88 -6.86 -11.85 -9.89
C LYS A 88 -5.54 -11.20 -9.53
N LEU A 89 -5.34 -10.87 -8.26
CA LEU A 89 -4.11 -10.25 -7.78
C LEU A 89 -2.92 -11.20 -7.86
N LEU A 90 -3.10 -12.46 -7.42
CA LEU A 90 -2.05 -13.47 -7.48
C LEU A 90 -1.66 -13.81 -8.91
N PHE A 91 -2.62 -13.87 -9.85
CA PHE A 91 -2.30 -14.07 -11.26
C PHE A 91 -1.43 -12.93 -11.79
N LEU A 92 -1.79 -11.67 -11.50
CA LEU A 92 -1.02 -10.50 -11.89
C LEU A 92 0.37 -10.50 -11.22
N TYR A 93 0.42 -10.84 -9.93
CA TYR A 93 1.65 -10.96 -9.17
C TYR A 93 2.62 -11.99 -9.77
N LEU A 94 2.13 -13.22 -10.00
CA LEU A 94 2.94 -14.31 -10.56
C LEU A 94 3.43 -13.98 -11.97
N PHE A 95 2.59 -13.38 -12.80
CA PHE A 95 2.99 -12.93 -14.13
C PHE A 95 4.19 -11.98 -14.04
N TRP A 96 4.12 -10.94 -13.21
CA TRP A 96 5.22 -9.99 -13.07
C TRP A 96 6.44 -10.57 -12.36
N GLN A 97 6.26 -11.54 -11.44
CA GLN A 97 7.38 -12.25 -10.84
C GLN A 97 8.17 -13.06 -11.88
N ILE A 98 7.48 -13.73 -12.79
CA ILE A 98 8.13 -14.47 -13.88
C ILE A 98 8.90 -13.51 -14.81
N VAL A 99 8.29 -12.37 -15.17
CA VAL A 99 8.93 -11.35 -16.02
C VAL A 99 10.19 -10.77 -15.35
N ASN A 100 10.16 -10.53 -14.04
CA ASN A 100 11.29 -9.95 -13.31
C ASN A 100 12.34 -10.98 -12.85
N LEU A 101 12.04 -12.29 -12.93
CA LEU A 101 12.90 -13.33 -12.40
C LEU A 101 14.34 -13.30 -12.95
N PRO A 102 14.59 -13.13 -14.27
CA PRO A 102 15.95 -13.09 -14.81
C PRO A 102 16.76 -11.90 -14.23
N GLY A 103 16.14 -10.72 -14.16
CA GLY A 103 16.76 -9.52 -13.57
C GLY A 103 17.11 -9.70 -12.10
N ASN A 104 16.22 -10.32 -11.32
CA ASN A 104 16.44 -10.59 -9.90
C ASN A 104 17.59 -11.58 -9.68
N ILE A 105 17.67 -12.63 -10.48
CA ILE A 105 18.78 -13.58 -10.42
C ILE A 105 20.09 -12.86 -10.73
N PHE A 106 20.12 -12.06 -11.80
CA PHE A 106 21.31 -11.29 -12.18
C PHE A 106 21.77 -10.35 -11.03
N ILE A 107 20.83 -9.61 -10.41
CA ILE A 107 21.13 -8.72 -9.28
C ILE A 107 21.70 -9.51 -8.09
N TYR A 108 21.12 -10.66 -7.75
CA TYR A 108 21.62 -11.46 -6.62
C TYR A 108 22.99 -12.06 -6.88
N VAL A 109 23.24 -12.56 -8.08
CA VAL A 109 24.56 -13.10 -8.46
C VAL A 109 25.60 -11.99 -8.44
N SER A 110 25.31 -10.82 -8.99
CA SER A 110 26.23 -9.67 -8.98
C SER A 110 26.51 -9.15 -7.58
N LYS A 111 25.48 -9.12 -6.69
CA LYS A 111 25.62 -8.59 -5.34
C LYS A 111 26.33 -9.55 -4.39
N TYR A 112 26.23 -10.83 -4.63
CA TYR A 112 26.74 -11.89 -3.74
C TYR A 112 27.48 -12.97 -4.55
N PRO A 113 28.61 -12.64 -5.24
CA PRO A 113 29.27 -13.57 -6.18
C PRO A 113 29.73 -14.88 -5.52
N ASP A 114 30.13 -14.80 -4.24
CA ASP A 114 30.64 -15.96 -3.49
C ASP A 114 29.55 -16.67 -2.66
N ALA A 115 28.27 -16.36 -2.88
CA ALA A 115 27.21 -16.95 -2.11
C ALA A 115 26.96 -18.43 -2.49
N SER A 116 26.64 -19.27 -1.50
CA SER A 116 26.21 -20.64 -1.77
C SER A 116 24.87 -20.68 -2.53
N VAL A 117 24.65 -21.75 -3.28
CA VAL A 117 23.36 -21.99 -3.97
C VAL A 117 22.17 -21.91 -2.99
N PHE A 118 22.34 -22.40 -1.80
CA PHE A 118 21.33 -22.32 -0.75
C PHE A 118 20.95 -20.88 -0.38
N LYS A 119 21.92 -19.96 -0.33
CA LYS A 119 21.68 -18.54 -0.10
C LYS A 119 20.86 -17.91 -1.23
N TYR A 120 21.13 -18.25 -2.49
CA TYR A 120 20.32 -17.78 -3.64
C TYR A 120 18.90 -18.30 -3.58
N ILE A 121 18.69 -19.57 -3.23
CA ILE A 121 17.34 -20.14 -3.03
C ILE A 121 16.59 -19.38 -1.94
N LEU A 122 17.21 -19.09 -0.80
CA LEU A 122 16.59 -18.30 0.28
C LEU A 122 16.26 -16.87 -0.16
N LEU A 123 17.15 -16.20 -0.90
CA LEU A 123 16.90 -14.87 -1.43
C LEU A 123 15.72 -14.85 -2.41
N LEU A 124 15.66 -15.81 -3.32
CA LEU A 124 14.55 -15.96 -4.25
C LEU A 124 13.24 -16.28 -3.52
N PHE A 125 13.27 -17.23 -2.58
CA PHE A 125 12.10 -17.55 -1.75
C PHE A 125 11.56 -16.31 -1.02
N ARG A 126 12.45 -15.57 -0.35
CA ARG A 126 12.09 -14.33 0.35
C ARG A 126 11.50 -13.30 -0.60
N SER A 127 12.09 -13.12 -1.79
CA SER A 127 11.61 -12.17 -2.77
C SER A 127 10.25 -12.52 -3.37
N ILE A 128 9.95 -13.82 -3.49
CA ILE A 128 8.68 -14.29 -4.04
C ILE A 128 7.58 -14.30 -2.98
N PHE A 129 7.87 -14.69 -1.74
CA PHE A 129 6.82 -14.95 -0.75
C PHE A 129 6.69 -13.90 0.34
N LEU A 130 7.71 -13.07 0.59
CA LEU A 130 7.71 -12.15 1.72
C LEU A 130 7.88 -10.68 1.34
N CYS A 131 8.67 -10.37 0.32
CA CYS A 131 9.03 -8.98 0.05
C CYS A 131 8.44 -8.46 -1.27
N GLY A 132 8.18 -9.36 -2.24
CA GLY A 132 8.03 -8.93 -3.63
C GLY A 132 9.31 -8.22 -4.12
N ASN A 133 9.53 -8.16 -5.43
CA ASN A 133 10.68 -7.45 -5.99
C ASN A 133 10.22 -6.18 -6.71
N GLY A 134 11.00 -5.11 -6.63
CA GLY A 134 10.70 -3.85 -7.29
C GLY A 134 9.28 -3.37 -6.96
N VAL A 135 8.52 -2.99 -7.97
CA VAL A 135 7.12 -2.50 -7.81
C VAL A 135 6.10 -3.61 -7.48
N VAL A 136 6.48 -4.88 -7.63
CA VAL A 136 5.56 -6.02 -7.47
C VAL A 136 5.20 -6.30 -6.01
N TRP A 137 6.01 -5.82 -5.05
CA TRP A 137 5.74 -5.91 -3.62
C TRP A 137 4.34 -5.39 -3.23
N TYR A 138 3.87 -4.35 -3.92
CA TYR A 138 2.58 -3.74 -3.66
C TYR A 138 1.42 -4.73 -3.85
N ILE A 139 1.48 -5.56 -4.92
CA ILE A 139 0.43 -6.53 -5.24
C ILE A 139 0.40 -7.64 -4.19
N LEU A 140 1.58 -8.16 -3.79
CA LEU A 140 1.69 -9.17 -2.74
C LEU A 140 1.14 -8.64 -1.42
N ALA A 141 1.61 -7.47 -0.99
CA ALA A 141 1.18 -6.84 0.25
C ALA A 141 -0.34 -6.57 0.26
N MET A 142 -0.94 -6.27 -0.90
CA MET A 142 -2.39 -6.08 -1.03
C MET A 142 -3.16 -7.40 -0.86
N CYS A 143 -2.65 -8.52 -1.38
CA CYS A 143 -3.23 -9.85 -1.13
C CYS A 143 -3.19 -10.18 0.36
N GLU A 144 -2.03 -10.06 0.99
CA GLU A 144 -1.85 -10.36 2.41
C GLU A 144 -2.77 -9.50 3.31
N ALA A 145 -2.86 -8.20 3.00
CA ALA A 145 -3.75 -7.28 3.72
C ALA A 145 -5.23 -7.63 3.52
N ALA A 146 -5.66 -7.99 2.30
CA ALA A 146 -7.04 -8.39 2.03
C ALA A 146 -7.43 -9.65 2.81
N ALA A 147 -6.53 -10.64 2.89
CA ALA A 147 -6.73 -11.85 3.69
C ALA A 147 -6.88 -11.54 5.18
N VAL A 148 -5.99 -10.69 5.75
CA VAL A 148 -6.05 -10.26 7.14
C VAL A 148 -7.35 -9.52 7.44
N ILE A 149 -7.72 -8.53 6.62
CA ILE A 149 -8.93 -7.73 6.79
C ILE A 149 -10.18 -8.61 6.68
N TYR A 150 -10.22 -9.52 5.72
CA TYR A 150 -11.32 -10.48 5.58
C TYR A 150 -11.47 -11.37 6.80
N PHE A 151 -10.36 -11.91 7.32
CA PHE A 151 -10.37 -12.75 8.52
C PHE A 151 -10.93 -11.98 9.71
N LEU A 152 -10.46 -10.76 9.96
CA LEU A 152 -10.95 -9.91 11.04
C LEU A 152 -12.43 -9.52 10.85
N HIS A 153 -12.85 -9.28 9.60
CA HIS A 153 -14.26 -9.07 9.27
C HIS A 153 -15.11 -10.30 9.63
N LYS A 154 -14.64 -11.51 9.27
CA LYS A 154 -15.35 -12.77 9.52
C LYS A 154 -15.58 -13.04 11.01
N ILE A 155 -14.61 -12.72 11.86
CA ILE A 155 -14.71 -12.89 13.31
C ILE A 155 -15.24 -11.65 14.04
N SER A 156 -15.74 -10.66 13.29
CA SER A 156 -16.26 -9.38 13.82
C SER A 156 -15.26 -8.60 14.69
N ALA A 157 -13.96 -8.78 14.49
CA ALA A 157 -12.89 -8.22 15.29
C ALA A 157 -12.41 -6.84 14.77
N GLN A 158 -13.33 -5.90 14.54
CA GLN A 158 -12.99 -4.55 14.04
C GLN A 158 -12.06 -3.78 14.97
N LYS A 159 -12.14 -3.99 16.28
CA LYS A 159 -11.22 -3.37 17.26
C LYS A 159 -9.78 -3.87 17.04
N CYS A 160 -9.59 -5.16 16.75
CA CYS A 160 -8.27 -5.69 16.40
C CYS A 160 -7.71 -5.06 15.12
N LEU A 161 -8.56 -4.79 14.12
CA LEU A 161 -8.12 -4.06 12.92
C LEU A 161 -7.63 -2.65 13.27
N CYS A 162 -8.33 -1.92 14.15
CA CYS A 162 -7.86 -0.61 14.60
C CYS A 162 -6.50 -0.69 15.32
N VAL A 163 -6.29 -1.72 16.15
CA VAL A 163 -5.00 -1.95 16.83
C VAL A 163 -3.90 -2.25 15.81
N LEU A 164 -4.16 -3.10 14.81
CA LEU A 164 -3.18 -3.41 13.76
C LEU A 164 -2.86 -2.19 12.89
N ILE A 165 -3.85 -1.35 12.58
CA ILE A 165 -3.62 -0.09 11.87
C ILE A 165 -2.67 0.79 12.68
N PHE A 166 -2.98 1.01 13.96
CA PHE A 166 -2.17 1.87 14.82
C PHE A 166 -0.75 1.33 15.01
N ALA A 167 -0.62 0.03 15.30
CA ALA A 167 0.68 -0.62 15.46
C ALA A 167 1.52 -0.56 14.17
N GLY A 168 0.91 -0.83 13.01
CA GLY A 168 1.60 -0.76 11.73
C GLY A 168 2.07 0.66 11.38
N LEU A 169 1.25 1.69 11.66
CA LEU A 169 1.65 3.08 11.48
C LEU A 169 2.77 3.50 12.44
N LEU A 170 2.75 3.05 13.70
CA LEU A 170 3.84 3.30 14.64
C LEU A 170 5.15 2.64 14.18
N LEU A 171 5.07 1.39 13.71
CA LEU A 171 6.24 0.70 13.15
C LEU A 171 6.78 1.41 11.92
N LEU A 172 5.91 1.89 11.04
CA LEU A 172 6.30 2.65 9.85
C LEU A 172 7.00 3.96 10.21
N LEU A 173 6.42 4.74 11.11
CA LEU A 173 7.00 6.00 11.58
C LEU A 173 8.38 5.78 12.24
N GLY A 174 8.48 4.77 13.10
CA GLY A 174 9.76 4.44 13.74
C GLY A 174 10.82 3.95 12.76
N TYR A 175 10.41 3.23 11.69
CA TYR A 175 11.33 2.73 10.68
C TYR A 175 11.81 3.84 9.74
N ASP A 176 10.90 4.64 9.19
CA ASP A 176 11.21 5.62 8.14
C ASP A 176 11.62 6.99 8.75
N ALA A 177 10.90 7.51 9.76
CA ALA A 177 11.11 8.87 10.27
C ALA A 177 12.01 8.96 11.50
N PHE A 178 11.97 7.97 12.41
CA PHE A 178 12.66 8.03 13.69
C PHE A 178 13.77 6.99 13.84
N SER A 179 14.22 6.38 12.75
CA SER A 179 15.24 5.31 12.78
C SER A 179 16.56 5.75 13.45
N GLU A 180 16.99 6.98 13.21
CA GLU A 180 18.22 7.53 13.81
C GLU A 180 18.05 7.82 15.30
N ILE A 181 16.95 8.47 15.69
CA ILE A 181 16.64 8.80 17.09
C ILE A 181 16.45 7.54 17.93
N LEU A 182 15.88 6.49 17.34
CA LEU A 182 15.63 5.21 18.00
C LEU A 182 16.81 4.23 17.89
N SER A 183 17.93 4.66 17.31
CA SER A 183 19.14 3.86 17.25
C SER A 183 19.64 3.52 18.67
N GLY A 184 20.07 2.27 18.89
CA GLY A 184 20.51 1.79 20.21
C GLY A 184 19.40 1.46 21.21
N THR A 185 18.13 1.71 20.91
CA THR A 185 17.00 1.33 21.74
C THR A 185 16.51 -0.09 21.42
N ALA A 186 15.63 -0.66 22.27
CA ALA A 186 14.97 -1.94 21.99
C ALA A 186 14.24 -1.95 20.62
N TYR A 187 13.75 -0.80 20.17
CA TYR A 187 13.12 -0.63 18.86
C TYR A 187 14.07 -0.95 17.70
N SER A 188 15.36 -0.63 17.82
CA SER A 188 16.35 -0.93 16.78
C SER A 188 16.50 -2.42 16.52
N TYR A 189 16.33 -3.27 17.55
CA TYR A 189 16.34 -4.74 17.41
C TYR A 189 15.10 -5.24 16.69
N ILE A 190 13.93 -4.65 16.97
CA ILE A 190 12.68 -4.94 16.25
C ILE A 190 12.85 -4.59 14.77
N ASN A 191 13.38 -3.41 14.45
CA ASN A 191 13.65 -3.00 13.07
C ASN A 191 14.63 -3.93 12.35
N LYS A 192 15.70 -4.37 13.03
CA LYS A 192 16.63 -5.35 12.47
C LYS A 192 15.94 -6.67 12.15
N GLY A 193 15.06 -7.16 13.04
CA GLY A 193 14.24 -8.34 12.78
C GLY A 193 13.34 -8.17 11.55
N PHE A 194 12.63 -7.05 11.44
CA PHE A 194 11.81 -6.74 10.27
C PHE A 194 12.65 -6.64 8.99
N TYR A 195 13.83 -6.02 9.06
CA TYR A 195 14.74 -5.93 7.92
C TYR A 195 15.20 -7.31 7.43
N VAL A 196 15.51 -8.22 8.34
CA VAL A 196 15.91 -9.61 7.98
C VAL A 196 14.78 -10.32 7.24
N VAL A 197 13.53 -10.15 7.68
CA VAL A 197 12.37 -10.83 7.08
C VAL A 197 11.90 -10.13 5.82
N PHE A 198 11.67 -8.82 5.87
CA PHE A 198 10.99 -8.07 4.81
C PHE A 198 11.92 -7.17 3.98
N SER A 199 13.18 -7.00 4.34
CA SER A 199 14.19 -6.12 3.73
C SER A 199 13.92 -4.62 3.87
N TRP A 200 12.66 -4.18 3.84
CA TRP A 200 12.25 -2.77 3.77
C TRP A 200 10.94 -2.56 4.53
N SER A 201 10.58 -1.29 4.77
CA SER A 201 9.26 -0.90 5.26
C SER A 201 8.12 -1.21 4.27
N ASN A 202 8.46 -1.57 3.03
CA ASN A 202 7.50 -1.88 1.97
C ASN A 202 6.94 -3.31 2.13
N ASN A 203 6.07 -3.51 3.12
CA ASN A 203 5.46 -4.80 3.42
C ASN A 203 4.00 -4.62 3.86
N PHE A 204 3.31 -5.76 4.01
CA PHE A 204 1.89 -5.72 4.35
C PHE A 204 1.62 -5.23 5.78
N ILE A 205 2.51 -5.48 6.74
CA ILE A 205 2.32 -5.11 8.15
C ILE A 205 2.42 -3.59 8.34
N MET A 206 3.47 -2.97 7.78
CA MET A 206 3.74 -1.55 7.98
C MET A 206 2.93 -0.64 7.04
N LYS A 207 2.60 -1.09 5.83
CA LYS A 207 1.93 -0.26 4.82
C LYS A 207 0.56 -0.79 4.41
N ALA A 208 0.45 -2.03 3.93
CA ALA A 208 -0.80 -2.45 3.30
C ALA A 208 -1.95 -2.62 4.30
N VAL A 209 -1.76 -3.32 5.43
CA VAL A 209 -2.80 -3.50 6.44
C VAL A 209 -3.25 -2.16 7.05
N PRO A 210 -2.35 -1.24 7.44
CA PRO A 210 -2.76 0.06 7.95
C PRO A 210 -3.59 0.86 6.94
N PHE A 211 -3.06 1.10 5.75
CA PHE A 211 -3.73 1.99 4.80
C PHE A 211 -4.96 1.34 4.16
N MET A 212 -4.91 0.06 3.80
CA MET A 212 -6.08 -0.66 3.29
C MET A 212 -7.15 -0.82 4.39
N GLY A 213 -6.74 -1.04 5.64
CA GLY A 213 -7.61 -1.08 6.80
C GLY A 213 -8.34 0.26 7.04
N ILE A 214 -7.65 1.39 6.90
CA ILE A 214 -8.26 2.73 6.96
C ILE A 214 -9.33 2.85 5.88
N GLY A 215 -9.03 2.50 4.64
CA GLY A 215 -9.98 2.54 3.53
C GLY A 215 -11.20 1.66 3.77
N TYR A 216 -10.99 0.45 4.28
CA TYR A 216 -12.04 -0.47 4.70
C TYR A 216 -12.96 0.16 5.77
N LEU A 217 -12.39 0.76 6.83
CA LEU A 217 -13.17 1.38 7.90
C LEU A 217 -13.95 2.62 7.42
N ILE A 218 -13.37 3.43 6.54
CA ILE A 218 -14.06 4.58 5.92
C ILE A 218 -15.32 4.10 5.18
N SER A 219 -15.21 3.03 4.41
CA SER A 219 -16.34 2.45 3.67
C SER A 219 -17.36 1.82 4.61
N ALA A 220 -16.93 1.01 5.59
CA ALA A 220 -17.80 0.29 6.52
C ALA A 220 -18.62 1.24 7.41
N LYS A 221 -18.04 2.37 7.82
CA LYS A 221 -18.73 3.38 8.63
C LYS A 221 -19.58 4.34 7.79
N GLY A 222 -19.56 4.22 6.46
CA GLY A 222 -20.31 5.11 5.57
C GLY A 222 -19.91 6.58 5.71
N LEU A 223 -18.66 6.85 6.12
CA LEU A 223 -18.18 8.21 6.30
C LEU A 223 -18.25 8.97 4.97
N LYS A 224 -19.11 9.98 4.93
CA LYS A 224 -19.19 10.90 3.80
C LYS A 224 -18.11 11.95 3.99
N SER A 225 -16.92 11.69 3.45
CA SER A 225 -15.91 12.74 3.37
C SER A 225 -16.37 13.79 2.36
N SER A 226 -16.50 15.05 2.81
CA SER A 226 -16.63 16.14 1.87
C SER A 226 -15.33 16.26 1.08
N PHE A 227 -15.42 16.44 -0.25
CA PHE A 227 -14.25 16.68 -1.11
C PHE A 227 -13.35 17.79 -0.55
N LYS A 228 -13.94 18.84 0.02
CA LYS A 228 -13.22 19.95 0.66
C LYS A 228 -12.36 19.49 1.85
N ILE A 229 -12.89 18.61 2.71
CA ILE A 229 -12.14 18.07 3.86
C ILE A 229 -10.99 17.19 3.39
N SER A 230 -11.22 16.33 2.41
CA SER A 230 -10.17 15.48 1.84
C SER A 230 -9.05 16.31 1.19
N LEU A 231 -9.43 17.36 0.45
CA LEU A 231 -8.47 18.29 -0.16
C LEU A 231 -7.68 19.07 0.91
N LEU A 232 -8.34 19.52 1.98
CA LEU A 232 -7.68 20.21 3.10
C LEU A 232 -6.66 19.30 3.79
N ILE A 233 -7.05 18.05 4.10
CA ILE A 233 -6.15 17.07 4.72
C ILE A 233 -4.95 16.80 3.81
N PHE A 234 -5.20 16.61 2.51
CA PHE A 234 -4.14 16.41 1.53
C PHE A 234 -3.17 17.59 1.50
N ALA A 235 -3.69 18.82 1.44
CA ALA A 235 -2.87 20.02 1.46
C ALA A 235 -2.04 20.16 2.73
N LEU A 236 -2.63 19.87 3.91
CA LEU A 236 -1.92 19.92 5.19
C LEU A 236 -0.79 18.89 5.27
N ILE A 237 -1.03 17.65 4.81
CA ILE A 237 0.00 16.61 4.79
C ILE A 237 1.12 17.01 3.82
N SER A 238 0.78 17.54 2.64
CA SER A 238 1.77 18.00 1.66
C SER A 238 2.65 19.12 2.20
N VAL A 239 2.04 20.13 2.85
CA VAL A 239 2.77 21.24 3.48
C VAL A 239 3.67 20.71 4.61
N PHE A 240 3.16 19.81 5.45
CA PHE A 240 3.95 19.21 6.51
C PHE A 240 5.15 18.42 5.98
N SER A 241 4.96 17.62 4.94
CA SER A 241 6.05 16.87 4.29
C SER A 241 7.12 17.79 3.69
N VAL A 242 6.71 18.91 3.05
CA VAL A 242 7.63 19.92 2.54
C VAL A 242 8.42 20.59 3.68
N LEU A 243 7.75 20.91 4.78
CA LEU A 243 8.40 21.52 5.94
C LEU A 243 9.44 20.57 6.55
N VAL A 244 9.11 19.29 6.75
CA VAL A 244 10.05 18.28 7.25
C VAL A 244 11.27 18.21 6.34
N TYR A 245 11.08 18.12 5.02
CA TYR A 245 12.17 18.09 4.05
C TYR A 245 13.06 19.34 4.11
N LEU A 246 12.46 20.52 4.26
CA LEU A 246 13.24 21.77 4.38
C LEU A 246 14.02 21.87 5.71
N PHE A 247 13.55 21.23 6.77
CA PHE A 247 14.28 21.13 8.04
C PHE A 247 15.46 20.16 7.94
N ASP A 248 15.29 18.99 7.28
CA ASP A 248 16.38 18.03 7.06
C ASP A 248 17.51 18.58 6.20
N LEU A 249 17.22 19.52 5.28
CA LEU A 249 18.25 20.20 4.47
C LEU A 249 19.08 21.23 5.26
N LYS A 250 18.62 21.62 6.46
CA LYS A 250 19.31 22.62 7.32
C LYS A 250 20.08 22.01 8.49
N SER A 251 19.91 20.71 8.73
CA SER A 251 20.66 19.93 9.73
C SER A 251 21.87 19.25 9.09
#